data_8ec4288820cb5f7d667854b97a603d56
#
_entry.id   8ec4288820cb5f7d667854b97a603d56
#
_cell.length_a   1.000
_cell.length_b   1.000
_cell.length_c   1.000
_cell.angle_alpha   90.00
_cell.angle_beta   90.00
_cell.angle_gamma   90.00
#
_symmetry.space_group_name_H-M   'P 1'
#
loop_
_entity.id
_entity.type
_entity.pdbx_description
1 polymer ?
#
loop_
_entity_poly.entity_id
_entity_poly.type
_entity_poly.pdbx_seq_one_letter_code
_entity_poly.pdbx_strand_id
1 'polypeptide(L)' 'MDGVTFDEASTVFKDLLAVIFGDEDHSERENREIIIGHSLTGKLVIVSFVERQQDRIRLISAREATSKERKDYETQR' A
#
# COMPACT_ATOMS: atom_id res chain seq x y z
N MET A 1 12.26 5.40 5.28
CA MET A 1 11.48 4.75 4.23
C MET A 1 12.24 4.89 2.93
N ASP A 2 12.34 3.82 2.20
CA ASP A 2 13.23 3.70 1.04
C ASP A 2 12.80 4.57 -0.14
N GLY A 3 13.04 5.86 -0.02
CA GLY A 3 12.75 6.80 -1.08
C GLY A 3 11.27 7.14 -1.26
N VAL A 4 10.40 6.69 -0.35
CA VAL A 4 8.96 6.95 -0.41
C VAL A 4 8.52 7.68 0.85
N THR A 5 7.96 8.87 0.67
CA THR A 5 7.40 9.63 1.79
C THR A 5 5.97 9.20 2.05
N PHE A 6 5.44 9.52 3.22
CA PHE A 6 4.03 9.27 3.50
C PHE A 6 3.11 10.08 2.57
N ASP A 7 3.53 11.29 2.19
CA ASP A 7 2.75 12.08 1.23
C ASP A 7 2.64 11.36 -0.11
N GLU A 8 3.74 10.83 -0.61
CA GLU A 8 3.72 10.06 -1.85
C GLU A 8 2.91 8.77 -1.68
N ALA A 9 3.12 8.07 -0.55
CA ALA A 9 2.40 6.83 -0.28
C ALA A 9 0.89 7.04 -0.28
N SER A 10 0.42 8.16 0.26
CA SER A 10 -1.02 8.44 0.32
C SER A 10 -1.65 8.55 -1.07
N THR A 11 -0.87 8.91 -2.08
CA THR A 11 -1.40 9.03 -3.45
C THR A 11 -1.73 7.68 -4.07
N VAL A 12 -1.18 6.60 -3.53
CA VAL A 12 -1.49 5.25 -4.01
C VAL A 12 -2.98 4.94 -3.86
N PHE A 13 -3.63 5.51 -2.87
CA PHE A 13 -5.06 5.30 -2.65
C PHE A 13 -5.94 5.91 -3.74
N LYS A 14 -5.36 6.73 -4.59
CA LYS A 14 -6.07 7.32 -5.75
C LYS A 14 -5.90 6.48 -7.00
N ASP A 15 -5.06 5.45 -6.97
CA ASP A 15 -4.86 4.57 -8.12
C ASP A 15 -6.03 3.61 -8.22
N LEU A 16 -6.83 3.74 -9.27
CA LEU A 16 -8.01 2.90 -9.48
C LEU A 16 -7.66 1.45 -9.72
N LEU A 17 -6.41 1.16 -10.06
CA LEU A 17 -5.94 -0.20 -10.33
C LEU A 17 -5.20 -0.80 -9.12
N ALA A 18 -5.14 -0.07 -8.01
CA ALA A 18 -4.49 -0.58 -6.81
C ALA A 18 -5.23 -1.80 -6.28
N VAL A 19 -4.47 -2.71 -5.67
CA VAL A 19 -5.00 -3.94 -5.08
C VAL A 19 -4.84 -3.86 -3.56
N ILE A 20 -5.91 -4.17 -2.84
CA ILE A 20 -5.90 -4.16 -1.37
C ILE A 20 -6.14 -5.58 -0.87
N PHE A 21 -5.34 -6.00 0.10
CA PHE A 21 -5.52 -7.31 0.72
C PHE A 21 -5.15 -7.23 2.20
N GLY A 22 -5.65 -8.17 2.99
CA GLY A 22 -5.38 -8.20 4.41
C GLY A 22 -3.97 -8.67 4.73
N ASP A 23 -3.38 -8.10 5.78
CA ASP A 23 -2.09 -8.53 6.29
C ASP A 23 -2.35 -9.40 7.52
N GLU A 24 -2.64 -10.68 7.29
CA GLU A 24 -3.04 -11.61 8.33
C GLU A 24 -1.94 -11.83 9.37
N ASP A 25 -0.69 -11.74 8.97
CA ASP A 25 0.43 -11.96 9.88
C ASP A 25 0.55 -10.85 10.93
N HIS A 26 -0.01 -9.69 10.67
CA HIS A 26 0.14 -8.53 11.52
C HIS A 26 -1.19 -7.94 11.98
N SER A 27 -2.28 -8.72 11.97
CA SER A 27 -3.62 -8.25 12.29
C SER A 27 -4.12 -8.69 13.66
N GLU A 28 -3.24 -8.83 14.65
CA GLU A 28 -3.64 -9.33 15.96
C GLU A 28 -4.52 -8.36 16.74
N ARG A 29 -4.26 -7.08 16.66
CA ARG A 29 -4.99 -6.05 17.43
C ARG A 29 -5.82 -5.14 16.55
N GLU A 30 -5.38 -4.92 15.35
CA GLU A 30 -6.02 -4.04 14.39
C GLU A 30 -6.03 -4.74 13.04
N ASN A 31 -7.06 -4.53 12.26
CA ASN A 31 -7.11 -5.08 10.91
C ASN A 31 -6.14 -4.32 10.01
N ARG A 32 -4.92 -4.83 9.95
CA ARG A 32 -3.91 -4.25 9.09
C ARG A 32 -4.13 -4.72 7.66
N GLU A 33 -4.06 -3.78 6.74
CA GLU A 33 -4.22 -4.05 5.32
C GLU A 33 -3.02 -3.56 4.56
N ILE A 34 -2.87 -4.08 3.34
CA ILE A 34 -1.80 -3.68 2.44
C ILE A 34 -2.44 -3.24 1.14
N ILE A 35 -2.01 -2.09 0.64
CA ILE A 35 -2.37 -1.65 -0.69
C ILE A 35 -1.11 -1.59 -1.56
N ILE A 36 -1.20 -2.11 -2.77
CA ILE A 36 -0.13 -2.01 -3.75
C ILE A 36 -0.69 -1.30 -4.98
N GLY A 37 -0.01 -0.25 -5.39
CA GLY A 37 -0.45 0.55 -6.53
C GLY A 37 0.57 1.59 -6.89
N HIS A 38 0.26 2.39 -7.90
CA HIS A 38 1.17 3.43 -8.38
C HIS A 38 0.92 4.75 -7.66
N SER A 39 2.01 5.38 -7.23
CA SER A 39 1.96 6.73 -6.69
C SER A 39 1.84 7.75 -7.82
N LEU A 40 1.65 9.02 -7.46
CA LEU A 40 1.59 10.10 -8.45
C LEU A 40 2.87 10.22 -9.28
N THR A 41 4.01 9.81 -8.73
CA THR A 41 5.27 9.87 -9.48
C THR A 41 5.50 8.63 -10.33
N GLY A 42 4.56 7.70 -10.34
CA GLY A 42 4.64 6.49 -11.18
C GLY A 42 5.40 5.34 -10.55
N LYS A 43 5.79 5.45 -9.29
CA LYS A 43 6.44 4.33 -8.58
C LYS A 43 5.39 3.34 -8.12
N LEU A 44 5.69 2.05 -8.24
CA LEU A 44 4.86 1.02 -7.65
C LEU A 44 5.21 0.91 -6.17
N VAL A 45 4.25 1.20 -5.31
CA VAL A 45 4.49 1.34 -3.87
C VAL A 45 3.60 0.38 -3.11
N ILE A 46 4.15 -0.19 -2.04
CA ILE A 46 3.41 -1.06 -1.11
C ILE A 46 3.25 -0.29 0.19
N VAL A 47 2.02 -0.14 0.64
CA VAL A 47 1.69 0.61 1.85
C VAL A 47 0.93 -0.28 2.82
N SER A 48 1.43 -0.38 4.06
CA SER A 48 0.69 -1.00 5.15
C SER A 48 -0.10 0.07 5.87
N PHE A 49 -1.36 -0.21 6.12
CA PHE A 49 -2.25 0.79 6.75
C PHE A 49 -3.32 0.10 7.59
N VAL A 50 -3.96 0.90 8.42
CA VAL A 50 -5.11 0.49 9.22
C VAL A 50 -6.23 1.48 8.96
N GLU A 51 -7.43 0.98 8.68
CA GLU A 51 -8.61 1.82 8.60
C GLU A 51 -9.08 2.14 10.02
N ARG A 52 -9.30 3.42 10.24
CA ARG A 52 -9.87 3.93 11.47
C ARG A 52 -11.32 4.33 11.24
N GLN A 53 -12.01 4.71 12.30
CA GLN A 53 -13.38 5.20 12.19
C GLN A 53 -13.46 6.45 11.32
N GLN A 54 -14.62 6.70 10.72
CA GLN A 54 -14.91 7.88 9.94
C GLN A 54 -14.03 8.05 8.70
N ASP A 55 -13.76 6.93 8.04
CA ASP A 55 -12.98 6.91 6.79
C ASP A 55 -11.55 7.43 6.93
N ARG A 56 -11.00 7.35 8.13
CA ARG A 56 -9.61 7.71 8.36
C ARG A 56 -8.72 6.51 8.17
N ILE A 57 -7.55 6.78 7.61
CA ILE A 57 -6.54 5.76 7.36
C ILE A 57 -5.26 6.17 8.08
N ARG A 58 -4.68 5.22 8.81
CA ARG A 58 -3.38 5.42 9.43
C ARG A 58 -2.34 4.63 8.64
N LEU A 59 -1.39 5.33 8.04
CA LEU A 59 -0.28 4.69 7.34
C LEU A 59 0.74 4.18 8.35
N ILE A 60 1.14 2.93 8.19
CA ILE A 60 2.11 2.31 9.08
C ILE A 60 3.49 2.29 8.44
N SER A 61 3.57 1.87 7.18
CA SER A 61 4.84 1.83 6.45
C SER A 61 4.57 1.92 4.96
N ALA A 62 5.58 2.36 4.25
CA ALA A 62 5.51 2.45 2.79
C ALA A 62 6.90 2.19 2.22
N ARG A 63 6.95 1.47 1.12
CA ARG A 63 8.19 1.23 0.40
C ARG A 63 7.90 0.97 -1.06
N GLU A 64 8.90 1.13 -1.88
CA GLU A 64 8.78 0.78 -3.29
C GLU A 64 8.79 -0.75 -3.45
N ALA A 65 7.98 -1.26 -4.37
CA ALA A 65 7.92 -2.69 -4.65
C ALA A 65 9.24 -3.20 -5.23
N THR A 66 9.60 -4.41 -4.84
CA THR A 66 10.73 -5.10 -5.46
C THR A 66 10.37 -5.54 -6.88
N SER A 67 11.37 -5.96 -7.66
CA SER A 67 11.13 -6.47 -9.00
C SER A 67 10.19 -7.67 -9.00
N LYS A 68 10.34 -8.56 -8.02
CA LYS A 68 9.46 -9.72 -7.90
C LYS A 68 8.03 -9.31 -7.58
N GLU A 69 7.88 -8.37 -6.65
CA GLU A 69 6.56 -7.89 -6.27
C GLU A 69 5.87 -7.18 -7.43
N ARG A 70 6.63 -6.41 -8.20
CA ARG A 70 6.11 -5.76 -9.39
C ARG A 70 5.61 -6.80 -10.40
N LYS A 71 6.38 -7.84 -10.61
CA LYS A 71 6.00 -8.90 -11.55
C LYS A 71 4.73 -9.61 -11.09
N ASP A 72 4.64 -9.92 -9.79
CA ASP A 72 3.45 -10.55 -9.23
C ASP A 72 2.22 -9.64 -9.38
N TYR A 73 2.38 -8.36 -9.13
CA TYR A 73 1.30 -7.39 -9.29
C TYR A 73 0.82 -7.33 -10.73
N GLU A 74 1.73 -7.31 -11.68
CA GLU A 74 1.40 -7.21 -13.10
C GLU A 74 0.69 -8.47 -13.62
N THR A 75 1.05 -9.64 -13.09
CA THR A 75 0.42 -10.88 -13.50
C THR A 75 -0.97 -11.10 -12.94
N GLN A 76 -1.32 -10.44 -11.85
CA GLN A 76 -2.63 -10.57 -11.23
C GLN A 76 -3.71 -9.68 -11.84
N ARG A 77 -3.36 -8.91 -12.82
CA ARG A 77 -4.29 -7.95 -13.42
C ARG A 77 -4.89 -8.44 -14.71
#